data_eac5d6089a460356d0b8ca976b523d95
#
_entry.id   eac5d6089a460356d0b8ca976b523d95
#
_cell.length_a   1.000
_cell.length_b   1.000
_cell.length_c   1.000
_cell.angle_alpha   90.00
_cell.angle_beta   90.00
_cell.angle_gamma   90.00
#
_symmetry.space_group_name_H-M   'P 1'
#
loop_
_entity.id
_entity.type
_entity.pdbx_description
1 polymer ?
#
loop_
_entity_poly.entity_id
_entity_poly.type
_entity_poly.pdbx_seq_one_letter_code
_entity_poly.pdbx_strand_id
1 'polypeptide(L)'
;GTMKVVYSQGYKQIYSHDPASSPGRIESIEFALAGKVDYIEPQPASEEDIALVHTPRHIAEIQREGVYDIAALAAGGALKAAQIGLSEPCFAVIRPPGHHASADSAWGFCYFNNMAIALLHLKRRDKIRKAFILDFDLHVGDGNINILEPKGFVTILNPGGSDRNEYLKTVTSALNKTDADMIAVSAGFDNHEDDWGGLLKTEDYTYMGKLVRETAIRNKGGCFGILEGGYNHAVLGKNVWAFIKGLDTV
;
A
#
# COMPACT_ATOMS: atom_id res chain seq x y z
N GLY A 1 -11.61 20.35 0.14
CA GLY A 1 -10.80 20.02 1.30
C GLY A 1 -9.57 19.22 0.92
N THR A 2 -8.62 19.07 1.85
CA THR A 2 -7.42 18.28 1.64
C THR A 2 -7.71 16.79 1.77
N MET A 3 -6.92 15.98 1.06
CA MET A 3 -7.07 14.53 1.09
C MET A 3 -6.65 13.96 2.46
N LYS A 4 -7.36 12.95 2.92
CA LYS A 4 -7.02 12.23 4.15
C LYS A 4 -5.86 11.27 3.93
N VAL A 5 -4.91 11.31 4.84
CA VAL A 5 -3.75 10.40 4.87
C VAL A 5 -3.67 9.77 6.25
N VAL A 6 -3.68 8.45 6.29
CA VAL A 6 -3.53 7.71 7.54
C VAL A 6 -2.06 7.72 7.94
N TYR A 7 -1.78 8.16 9.16
CA TYR A 7 -0.42 8.30 9.67
C TYR A 7 -0.41 8.29 11.20
N SER A 8 0.68 7.81 11.77
CA SER A 8 0.94 7.84 13.21
C SER A 8 2.42 8.14 13.46
N GLN A 9 2.72 8.91 14.49
CA GLN A 9 4.09 9.09 14.97
C GLN A 9 4.74 7.75 15.33
N GLY A 10 3.92 6.74 15.67
CA GLY A 10 4.40 5.39 15.97
C GLY A 10 5.16 4.74 14.81
N TYR A 11 4.88 5.12 13.56
CA TYR A 11 5.62 4.59 12.41
C TYR A 11 7.08 5.06 12.33
N LYS A 12 7.47 6.04 13.12
CA LYS A 12 8.88 6.47 13.24
C LYS A 12 9.73 5.48 14.03
N GLN A 13 9.11 4.57 14.77
CA GLN A 13 9.85 3.54 15.53
C GLN A 13 10.79 2.79 14.60
N ILE A 14 12.03 2.59 15.08
CA ILE A 14 13.02 1.76 14.42
C ILE A 14 12.90 0.37 15.04
N TYR A 15 12.33 -0.56 14.28
CA TYR A 15 11.99 -1.90 14.76
C TYR A 15 12.94 -2.97 14.22
N SER A 16 13.82 -2.61 13.29
CA SER A 16 14.72 -3.52 12.59
C SER A 16 15.90 -2.74 12.04
N HIS A 17 16.92 -3.44 11.56
CA HIS A 17 18.07 -2.85 10.87
C HIS A 17 17.91 -2.83 9.35
N ASP A 18 16.76 -3.25 8.82
CA ASP A 18 16.54 -3.25 7.38
C ASP A 18 16.23 -1.83 6.85
N PRO A 19 16.35 -1.62 5.51
CA PRO A 19 16.14 -0.30 4.91
C PRO A 19 14.74 0.27 5.09
N ALA A 20 13.71 -0.56 5.21
CA ALA A 20 12.34 -0.08 5.41
C ALA A 20 12.18 0.56 6.80
N SER A 21 12.96 0.11 7.78
CA SER A 21 12.98 0.62 9.16
C SER A 21 14.00 1.73 9.37
N SER A 22 14.63 2.23 8.33
CA SER A 22 15.73 3.18 8.43
C SER A 22 15.32 4.48 9.14
N PRO A 23 16.19 5.03 10.02
CA PRO A 23 15.96 6.37 10.57
C PRO A 23 15.84 7.40 9.46
N GLY A 24 14.92 8.35 9.62
CA GLY A 24 14.71 9.42 8.66
C GLY A 24 13.80 9.09 7.49
N ARG A 25 13.47 7.81 7.29
CA ARG A 25 12.61 7.40 6.16
C ARG A 25 11.21 8.01 6.26
N ILE A 26 10.54 7.79 7.37
CA ILE A 26 9.18 8.31 7.61
C ILE A 26 9.20 9.84 7.74
N GLU A 27 10.21 10.39 8.40
CA GLU A 27 10.37 11.83 8.55
C GLU A 27 10.50 12.54 7.20
N SER A 28 11.16 11.92 6.21
CA SER A 28 11.27 12.48 4.87
C SER A 28 9.91 12.61 4.19
N ILE A 29 9.01 11.67 4.42
CA ILE A 29 7.64 11.70 3.91
C ILE A 29 6.83 12.76 4.66
N GLU A 30 6.91 12.76 5.99
CA GLU A 30 6.23 13.76 6.83
C GLU A 30 6.61 15.18 6.41
N PHE A 31 7.88 15.43 6.16
CA PHE A 31 8.36 16.73 5.69
C PHE A 31 7.72 17.12 4.36
N ALA A 32 7.66 16.20 3.41
CA ALA A 32 7.09 16.46 2.08
C ALA A 32 5.58 16.71 2.12
N LEU A 33 4.86 16.11 3.07
CA LEU A 33 3.41 16.23 3.19
C LEU A 33 2.96 17.35 4.11
N ALA A 34 3.88 18.03 4.79
CA ALA A 34 3.55 19.05 5.80
C ALA A 34 2.64 20.13 5.23
N GLY A 35 1.49 20.35 5.88
CA GLY A 35 0.50 21.36 5.49
C GLY A 35 -0.31 21.02 4.23
N LYS A 36 -0.17 19.82 3.68
CA LYS A 36 -0.77 19.45 2.38
C LYS A 36 -1.88 18.41 2.50
N VAL A 37 -1.99 17.72 3.63
CA VAL A 37 -2.92 16.60 3.82
C VAL A 37 -3.53 16.68 5.21
N ASP A 38 -4.66 15.98 5.41
CA ASP A 38 -5.29 15.80 6.70
C ASP A 38 -4.91 14.44 7.28
N TYR A 39 -4.11 14.42 8.32
CA TYR A 39 -3.71 13.18 8.97
C TYR A 39 -4.82 12.56 9.81
N ILE A 40 -5.01 11.26 9.64
CA ILE A 40 -5.95 10.45 10.41
C ILE A 40 -5.14 9.40 11.17
N GLU A 41 -5.30 9.35 12.49
CA GLU A 41 -4.61 8.41 13.36
C GLU A 41 -5.28 7.03 13.26
N PRO A 42 -4.54 5.94 12.97
CA PRO A 42 -5.09 4.59 12.98
C PRO A 42 -5.00 3.95 14.36
N GLN A 43 -5.75 2.87 14.56
CA GLN A 43 -5.56 1.95 15.65
C GLN A 43 -4.87 0.67 15.12
N PRO A 44 -4.18 -0.10 15.98
CA PRO A 44 -3.67 -1.40 15.56
C PRO A 44 -4.80 -2.30 15.06
N ALA A 45 -4.50 -3.14 14.07
CA ALA A 45 -5.46 -4.17 13.65
C ALA A 45 -5.73 -5.13 14.81
N SER A 46 -6.95 -5.62 14.91
CA SER A 46 -7.33 -6.60 15.93
C SER A 46 -6.69 -7.95 15.62
N GLU A 47 -6.54 -8.79 16.66
CA GLU A 47 -6.09 -10.16 16.47
C GLU A 47 -7.00 -10.93 15.51
N GLU A 48 -8.30 -10.69 15.58
CA GLU A 48 -9.28 -11.30 14.70
C GLU A 48 -9.03 -10.93 13.23
N ASP A 49 -8.78 -9.67 12.94
CA ASP A 49 -8.49 -9.23 11.56
C ASP A 49 -7.17 -9.81 11.05
N ILE A 50 -6.13 -9.85 11.89
CA ILE A 50 -4.85 -10.44 11.52
C ILE A 50 -5.02 -11.95 11.23
N ALA A 51 -5.84 -12.63 12.03
CA ALA A 51 -6.13 -14.05 11.86
C ALA A 51 -6.98 -14.38 10.63
N LEU A 52 -7.61 -13.39 9.97
CA LEU A 52 -8.24 -13.61 8.67
C LEU A 52 -7.23 -14.02 7.61
N VAL A 53 -5.98 -13.63 7.78
CA VAL A 53 -4.92 -13.79 6.79
C VAL A 53 -3.85 -14.78 7.25
N HIS A 54 -3.40 -14.64 8.50
CA HIS A 54 -2.20 -15.33 8.99
C HIS A 54 -2.53 -16.48 9.92
N THR A 55 -1.68 -17.51 9.86
CA THR A 55 -1.80 -18.69 10.74
C THR A 55 -1.39 -18.34 12.17
N PRO A 56 -1.89 -19.08 13.17
CA PRO A 56 -1.43 -18.89 14.55
C PRO A 56 0.09 -19.04 14.71
N ARG A 57 0.71 -19.94 13.94
CA ARG A 57 2.16 -20.14 13.95
C ARG A 57 2.90 -18.90 13.50
N HIS A 58 2.46 -18.27 12.39
CA HIS A 58 3.08 -17.05 11.87
C HIS A 58 2.92 -15.90 12.85
N ILE A 59 1.71 -15.73 13.41
CA ILE A 59 1.44 -14.68 14.41
C ILE A 59 2.35 -14.85 15.62
N ALA A 60 2.50 -16.08 16.11
CA ALA A 60 3.38 -16.37 17.23
C ALA A 60 4.85 -16.05 16.90
N GLU A 61 5.29 -16.32 15.66
CA GLU A 61 6.64 -15.99 15.23
C GLU A 61 6.88 -14.48 15.25
N ILE A 62 5.92 -13.68 14.76
CA ILE A 62 6.03 -12.22 14.77
C ILE A 62 6.07 -11.69 16.23
N GLN A 63 5.34 -12.31 17.14
CA GLN A 63 5.42 -12.00 18.58
C GLN A 63 6.80 -12.31 19.14
N ARG A 64 7.39 -13.44 18.78
CA ARG A 64 8.75 -13.83 19.22
C ARG A 64 9.81 -12.87 18.70
N GLU A 65 9.65 -12.35 17.49
CA GLU A 65 10.56 -11.38 16.92
C GLU A 65 10.46 -10.00 17.60
N GLY A 66 9.44 -9.79 18.42
CA GLY A 66 9.25 -8.54 19.15
C GLY A 66 8.73 -7.38 18.31
N VAL A 67 8.17 -7.64 17.14
CA VAL A 67 7.68 -6.61 16.20
C VAL A 67 6.16 -6.62 16.01
N TYR A 68 5.44 -7.39 16.84
CA TYR A 68 3.99 -7.52 16.71
C TYR A 68 3.27 -6.18 16.77
N ASP A 69 3.60 -5.33 17.73
CA ASP A 69 2.85 -4.09 17.94
C ASP A 69 2.97 -3.15 16.73
N ILE A 70 4.19 -2.97 16.20
CA ILE A 70 4.37 -2.11 15.01
C ILE A 70 3.76 -2.74 13.76
N ALA A 71 3.85 -4.06 13.61
CA ALA A 71 3.25 -4.77 12.49
C ALA A 71 1.71 -4.68 12.53
N ALA A 72 1.12 -4.80 13.72
CA ALA A 72 -0.32 -4.63 13.91
C ALA A 72 -0.77 -3.19 13.63
N LEU A 73 0.06 -2.20 14.00
CA LEU A 73 -0.24 -0.79 13.72
C LEU A 73 -0.19 -0.52 12.21
N ALA A 74 0.75 -1.12 11.47
CA ALA A 74 0.82 -1.01 10.02
C ALA A 74 -0.44 -1.60 9.38
N ALA A 75 -0.84 -2.79 9.79
CA ALA A 75 -2.07 -3.44 9.30
C ALA A 75 -3.31 -2.59 9.62
N GLY A 76 -3.37 -2.03 10.82
CA GLY A 76 -4.45 -1.13 11.23
C GLY A 76 -4.51 0.14 10.39
N GLY A 77 -3.36 0.66 10.00
CA GLY A 77 -3.28 1.81 9.09
C GLY A 77 -3.82 1.50 7.70
N ALA A 78 -3.47 0.35 7.15
CA ALA A 78 -4.00 -0.10 5.87
C ALA A 78 -5.53 -0.29 5.93
N LEU A 79 -6.01 -0.89 7.00
CA LEU A 79 -7.43 -1.12 7.22
C LEU A 79 -8.20 0.21 7.30
N LYS A 80 -7.66 1.19 8.03
CA LYS A 80 -8.27 2.51 8.14
C LYS A 80 -8.33 3.21 6.77
N ALA A 81 -7.25 3.15 5.99
CA ALA A 81 -7.23 3.74 4.65
C ALA A 81 -8.24 3.06 3.73
N ALA A 82 -8.39 1.74 3.82
CA ALA A 82 -9.36 1.00 3.02
C ALA A 82 -10.80 1.39 3.38
N GLN A 83 -11.09 1.56 4.67
CA GLN A 83 -12.40 2.01 5.14
C GLN A 83 -12.74 3.40 4.61
N ILE A 84 -11.81 4.34 4.72
CA ILE A 84 -11.98 5.69 4.18
C ILE A 84 -12.12 5.62 2.66
N GLY A 85 -11.33 4.77 2.03
CA GLY A 85 -11.29 4.57 0.58
C GLY A 85 -12.62 4.14 -0.04
N LEU A 86 -13.56 3.61 0.76
CA LEU A 86 -14.90 3.27 0.27
C LEU A 86 -15.66 4.51 -0.22
N SER A 87 -15.41 5.67 0.36
CA SER A 87 -16.17 6.90 0.06
C SER A 87 -15.32 8.05 -0.49
N GLU A 88 -14.03 8.05 -0.27
CA GLU A 88 -13.09 9.08 -0.76
C GLU A 88 -11.69 8.49 -0.86
N PRO A 89 -10.81 9.02 -1.75
CA PRO A 89 -9.47 8.47 -1.86
C PRO A 89 -8.70 8.67 -0.56
N CYS A 90 -7.87 7.69 -0.21
CA CYS A 90 -7.06 7.74 1.00
C CYS A 90 -5.72 7.05 0.76
N PHE A 91 -4.68 7.53 1.43
CA PHE A 91 -3.35 6.91 1.42
C PHE A 91 -2.89 6.67 2.85
N ALA A 92 -2.23 5.54 3.09
CA ALA A 92 -1.64 5.22 4.39
C ALA A 92 -0.11 5.26 4.31
N VAL A 93 0.49 6.17 5.08
CA VAL A 93 1.95 6.22 5.29
C VAL A 93 2.25 5.31 6.47
N ILE A 94 2.54 4.06 6.16
CA ILE A 94 2.72 2.99 7.15
C ILE A 94 4.06 2.28 6.94
N ARG A 95 4.56 1.64 7.98
CA ARG A 95 5.61 0.61 7.95
C ARG A 95 5.51 -0.26 9.20
N PRO A 96 5.93 -1.52 9.21
CA PRO A 96 6.59 -2.28 8.14
C PRO A 96 5.70 -2.48 6.92
N PRO A 97 6.31 -2.68 5.72
CA PRO A 97 5.55 -3.08 4.54
C PRO A 97 4.99 -4.49 4.68
N GLY A 98 4.14 -4.92 3.74
CA GLY A 98 3.47 -6.20 3.89
C GLY A 98 3.32 -7.06 2.65
N HIS A 99 3.61 -6.58 1.44
CA HIS A 99 3.25 -7.32 0.22
C HIS A 99 4.06 -8.61 -0.02
N HIS A 100 5.15 -8.83 0.73
CA HIS A 100 5.89 -10.10 0.72
C HIS A 100 5.49 -11.06 1.85
N ALA A 101 4.48 -10.72 2.66
CA ALA A 101 3.99 -11.62 3.69
C ALA A 101 2.89 -12.51 3.12
N SER A 102 3.09 -13.82 3.19
CA SER A 102 2.09 -14.84 2.89
C SER A 102 1.38 -15.27 4.18
N ALA A 103 0.46 -16.22 4.11
CA ALA A 103 -0.33 -16.60 5.28
C ALA A 103 0.54 -17.14 6.42
N ASP A 104 1.58 -17.89 6.12
CA ASP A 104 2.38 -18.63 7.10
C ASP A 104 3.89 -18.33 7.03
N SER A 105 4.29 -17.31 6.28
CA SER A 105 5.70 -16.91 6.11
C SER A 105 5.79 -15.48 5.64
N ALA A 106 6.94 -14.85 5.87
CA ALA A 106 7.19 -13.49 5.39
C ALA A 106 8.68 -13.31 5.11
N TRP A 107 8.98 -12.36 4.21
CA TRP A 107 10.34 -11.97 3.84
C TRP A 107 10.33 -10.54 3.32
N GLY A 108 11.44 -10.03 2.85
CA GLY A 108 11.49 -8.74 2.18
C GLY A 108 11.02 -7.56 3.04
N PHE A 109 11.45 -7.53 4.29
CA PHE A 109 11.11 -6.51 5.28
C PHE A 109 9.65 -6.52 5.75
N CYS A 110 8.88 -7.54 5.37
CA CYS A 110 7.46 -7.68 5.70
C CYS A 110 7.23 -8.62 6.85
N TYR A 111 6.13 -8.43 7.58
CA TYR A 111 5.72 -9.28 8.71
C TYR A 111 4.27 -9.73 8.55
N PHE A 112 3.30 -8.81 8.58
CA PHE A 112 1.90 -9.09 8.23
C PHE A 112 1.57 -8.51 6.86
N ASN A 113 0.64 -9.12 6.16
CA ASN A 113 0.19 -8.59 4.88
C ASN A 113 -0.89 -7.54 5.09
N ASN A 114 -0.48 -6.30 5.11
CA ASN A 114 -1.35 -5.15 5.37
C ASN A 114 -2.50 -5.07 4.37
N MET A 115 -2.21 -5.22 3.08
CA MET A 115 -3.20 -5.13 2.01
C MET A 115 -4.25 -6.24 2.13
N ALA A 116 -3.81 -7.48 2.35
CA ALA A 116 -4.71 -8.62 2.46
C ALA A 116 -5.62 -8.50 3.68
N ILE A 117 -5.10 -8.06 4.81
CA ILE A 117 -5.90 -7.83 6.03
C ILE A 117 -7.00 -6.80 5.74
N ALA A 118 -6.63 -5.69 5.10
CA ALA A 118 -7.58 -4.62 4.78
C ALA A 118 -8.69 -5.09 3.84
N LEU A 119 -8.33 -5.76 2.74
CA LEU A 119 -9.28 -6.20 1.74
C LEU A 119 -10.19 -7.33 2.25
N LEU A 120 -9.66 -8.29 2.99
CA LEU A 120 -10.47 -9.37 3.57
C LEU A 120 -11.42 -8.86 4.63
N HIS A 121 -11.01 -7.87 5.43
CA HIS A 121 -11.92 -7.19 6.37
C HIS A 121 -13.13 -6.60 5.65
N LEU A 122 -12.89 -5.86 4.55
CA LEU A 122 -13.98 -5.24 3.78
C LEU A 122 -14.86 -6.29 3.09
N LYS A 123 -14.23 -7.30 2.49
CA LYS A 123 -14.96 -8.36 1.78
C LYS A 123 -15.87 -9.14 2.73
N ARG A 124 -15.39 -9.47 3.89
CA ARG A 124 -16.14 -10.23 4.88
C ARG A 124 -17.35 -9.47 5.41
N ARG A 125 -17.32 -8.14 5.36
CA ARG A 125 -18.42 -7.27 5.76
C ARG A 125 -19.29 -6.81 4.58
N ASP A 126 -19.13 -7.43 3.42
CA ASP A 126 -19.88 -7.11 2.19
C ASP A 126 -19.76 -5.63 1.78
N LYS A 127 -18.60 -5.00 2.07
CA LYS A 127 -18.36 -3.61 1.71
C LYS A 127 -17.82 -3.46 0.29
N ILE A 128 -17.23 -4.52 -0.26
CA ILE A 128 -16.73 -4.57 -1.63
C ILE A 128 -17.11 -5.89 -2.27
N ARG A 129 -17.27 -5.89 -3.59
CA ARG A 129 -17.56 -7.08 -4.38
C ARG A 129 -16.29 -7.64 -5.01
N LYS A 130 -15.52 -6.78 -5.68
CA LYS A 130 -14.25 -7.10 -6.35
C LYS A 130 -13.21 -6.05 -6.06
N ALA A 131 -11.98 -6.47 -5.92
CA ALA A 131 -10.83 -5.57 -5.81
C ALA A 131 -9.84 -5.79 -6.94
N PHE A 132 -9.21 -4.72 -7.38
CA PHE A 132 -8.05 -4.73 -8.26
C PHE A 132 -6.89 -4.12 -7.49
N ILE A 133 -5.77 -4.85 -7.41
CA ILE A 133 -4.54 -4.34 -6.79
C ILE A 133 -3.56 -3.94 -7.88
N LEU A 134 -3.17 -2.67 -7.89
CA LEU A 134 -1.98 -2.21 -8.60
C LEU A 134 -0.83 -2.22 -7.60
N ASP A 135 0.11 -3.14 -7.77
CA ASP A 135 1.31 -3.23 -6.96
C ASP A 135 2.48 -2.72 -7.80
N PHE A 136 2.77 -1.43 -7.70
CA PHE A 136 3.84 -0.82 -8.52
C PHE A 136 5.19 -0.75 -7.79
N ASP A 137 5.33 -1.43 -6.65
CA ASP A 137 6.63 -1.67 -6.04
C ASP A 137 7.56 -2.34 -7.05
N LEU A 138 8.86 -2.09 -6.95
CA LEU A 138 9.87 -2.73 -7.81
C LEU A 138 9.79 -4.25 -7.75
N HIS A 139 9.51 -4.81 -6.56
CA HIS A 139 9.47 -6.24 -6.31
C HIS A 139 8.05 -6.78 -6.44
N VAL A 140 7.92 -7.97 -7.01
CA VAL A 140 6.62 -8.63 -7.09
C VAL A 140 6.08 -8.90 -5.67
N GLY A 141 4.85 -8.47 -5.42
CA GLY A 141 4.17 -8.71 -4.15
C GLY A 141 3.65 -10.14 -4.06
N ASP A 142 4.55 -11.10 -3.89
CA ASP A 142 4.23 -12.53 -3.86
C ASP A 142 3.24 -12.88 -2.74
N GLY A 143 3.30 -12.18 -1.61
CA GLY A 143 2.35 -12.38 -0.53
C GLY A 143 0.92 -12.00 -0.91
N ASN A 144 0.74 -10.86 -1.58
CA ASN A 144 -0.57 -10.47 -2.10
C ASN A 144 -1.14 -11.56 -3.02
N ILE A 145 -0.30 -12.05 -3.93
CA ILE A 145 -0.69 -13.08 -4.89
C ILE A 145 -1.08 -14.37 -4.15
N ASN A 146 -0.20 -14.85 -3.27
CA ASN A 146 -0.38 -16.12 -2.57
C ASN A 146 -1.65 -16.13 -1.70
N ILE A 147 -1.99 -15.00 -1.07
CA ILE A 147 -3.14 -14.92 -0.18
C ILE A 147 -4.42 -14.63 -0.96
N LEU A 148 -4.39 -13.65 -1.87
CA LEU A 148 -5.60 -13.04 -2.40
C LEU A 148 -6.10 -13.64 -3.71
N GLU A 149 -5.22 -14.06 -4.64
CA GLU A 149 -5.68 -14.68 -5.89
C GLU A 149 -6.58 -15.89 -5.66
N PRO A 150 -6.25 -16.82 -4.74
CA PRO A 150 -7.11 -17.97 -4.50
C PRO A 150 -8.49 -17.63 -3.95
N LYS A 151 -8.69 -16.43 -3.43
CA LYS A 151 -9.98 -16.00 -2.86
C LYS A 151 -11.03 -15.68 -3.94
N GLY A 152 -10.61 -15.46 -5.18
CA GLY A 152 -11.49 -15.31 -6.32
C GLY A 152 -12.14 -13.93 -6.52
N PHE A 153 -11.91 -12.96 -5.63
CA PHE A 153 -12.47 -11.61 -5.77
C PHE A 153 -11.42 -10.53 -6.07
N VAL A 154 -10.15 -10.90 -6.14
CA VAL A 154 -9.04 -9.95 -6.35
C VAL A 154 -8.28 -10.30 -7.61
N THR A 155 -8.04 -9.30 -8.45
CA THR A 155 -7.06 -9.38 -9.54
C THR A 155 -5.88 -8.47 -9.20
N ILE A 156 -4.66 -8.89 -9.59
CA ILE A 156 -3.43 -8.20 -9.20
C ILE A 156 -2.58 -7.94 -10.43
N LEU A 157 -2.08 -6.71 -10.54
CA LEU A 157 -1.07 -6.36 -11.52
C LEU A 157 0.21 -5.95 -10.80
N ASN A 158 1.31 -6.65 -11.08
CA ASN A 158 2.66 -6.24 -10.71
C ASN A 158 3.36 -5.83 -12.02
N PRO A 159 3.27 -4.54 -12.42
CA PRO A 159 3.91 -4.12 -13.66
C PRO A 159 5.42 -4.17 -13.49
N GLY A 160 6.14 -4.49 -14.57
CA GLY A 160 7.58 -4.67 -14.52
C GLY A 160 8.25 -4.38 -15.85
N GLY A 161 9.51 -4.80 -15.96
CA GLY A 161 10.31 -4.60 -17.17
C GLY A 161 11.19 -3.37 -17.09
N SER A 162 11.94 -3.14 -18.17
CA SER A 162 12.94 -2.08 -18.24
C SER A 162 12.55 -0.93 -19.19
N ASP A 163 11.38 -0.99 -19.79
CA ASP A 163 10.85 0.04 -20.67
C ASP A 163 9.75 0.80 -19.95
N ARG A 164 10.02 2.07 -19.63
CA ARG A 164 9.08 2.93 -18.90
C ARG A 164 7.75 3.12 -19.65
N ASN A 165 7.80 3.30 -20.98
CA ASN A 165 6.58 3.50 -21.77
C ASN A 165 5.71 2.26 -21.79
N GLU A 166 6.31 1.07 -21.93
CA GLU A 166 5.57 -0.18 -21.89
C GLU A 166 4.99 -0.45 -20.49
N TYR A 167 5.73 -0.11 -19.46
CA TYR A 167 5.26 -0.19 -18.07
C TYR A 167 3.97 0.64 -17.89
N LEU A 168 3.99 1.90 -18.30
CA LEU A 168 2.84 2.80 -18.16
C LEU A 168 1.66 2.38 -19.04
N LYS A 169 1.92 1.86 -20.22
CA LYS A 169 0.85 1.30 -21.09
C LYS A 169 0.18 0.10 -20.45
N THR A 170 0.95 -0.78 -19.83
CA THR A 170 0.40 -1.95 -19.14
C THR A 170 -0.51 -1.52 -17.99
N VAL A 171 -0.08 -0.56 -17.18
CA VAL A 171 -0.88 -0.01 -16.08
C VAL A 171 -2.17 0.61 -16.62
N THR A 172 -2.06 1.45 -17.65
CA THR A 172 -3.20 2.15 -18.25
C THR A 172 -4.22 1.16 -18.80
N SER A 173 -3.75 0.16 -19.55
CA SER A 173 -4.63 -0.86 -20.15
C SER A 173 -5.38 -1.66 -19.07
N ALA A 174 -4.68 -2.08 -18.01
CA ALA A 174 -5.30 -2.87 -16.95
C ALA A 174 -6.35 -2.07 -16.18
N LEU A 175 -6.04 -0.80 -15.85
CA LEU A 175 -6.99 0.05 -15.13
C LEU A 175 -8.21 0.42 -16.00
N ASN A 176 -8.03 0.56 -17.31
CA ASN A 176 -9.14 0.81 -18.23
C ASN A 176 -10.07 -0.38 -18.40
N LYS A 177 -9.60 -1.59 -18.11
CA LYS A 177 -10.38 -2.84 -18.31
C LYS A 177 -11.08 -3.34 -17.06
N THR A 178 -10.56 -3.05 -15.88
CA THR A 178 -11.11 -3.60 -14.64
C THR A 178 -12.50 -3.03 -14.32
N ASP A 179 -13.38 -3.89 -13.84
CA ASP A 179 -14.69 -3.51 -13.31
C ASP A 179 -14.75 -3.53 -11.79
N ALA A 180 -13.60 -3.67 -11.13
CA ALA A 180 -13.53 -3.75 -9.67
C ALA A 180 -14.10 -2.50 -9.01
N ASP A 181 -14.83 -2.69 -7.92
CA ASP A 181 -15.40 -1.59 -7.13
C ASP A 181 -14.46 -1.09 -6.03
N MET A 182 -13.29 -1.72 -5.87
CA MET A 182 -12.21 -1.19 -5.03
C MET A 182 -10.90 -1.29 -5.82
N ILE A 183 -10.25 -0.14 -6.01
CA ILE A 183 -8.93 -0.07 -6.62
C ILE A 183 -7.93 0.19 -5.49
N ALA A 184 -7.11 -0.80 -5.19
CA ALA A 184 -6.14 -0.75 -4.10
C ALA A 184 -4.73 -0.71 -4.67
N VAL A 185 -3.84 0.05 -4.02
CA VAL A 185 -2.47 0.21 -4.49
C VAL A 185 -1.49 -0.19 -3.41
N SER A 186 -0.67 -1.21 -3.67
CA SER A 186 0.55 -1.47 -2.91
C SER A 186 1.63 -0.58 -3.50
N ALA A 187 1.84 0.56 -2.84
CA ALA A 187 2.64 1.65 -3.38
C ALA A 187 4.07 1.59 -2.86
N GLY A 188 4.93 0.87 -3.57
CA GLY A 188 6.37 0.95 -3.38
C GLY A 188 6.96 1.99 -4.33
N PHE A 189 7.87 2.81 -3.83
CA PHE A 189 8.49 3.89 -4.60
C PHE A 189 9.94 3.59 -4.96
N ASP A 190 10.35 2.34 -4.82
CA ASP A 190 11.74 1.90 -5.07
C ASP A 190 12.06 1.67 -6.55
N ASN A 191 11.06 1.72 -7.45
CA ASN A 191 11.31 1.67 -8.89
C ASN A 191 11.55 3.04 -9.53
N HIS A 192 11.71 4.08 -8.72
CA HIS A 192 12.04 5.43 -9.19
C HIS A 192 13.46 5.47 -9.79
N GLU A 193 13.70 6.39 -10.75
CA GLU A 193 14.99 6.53 -11.42
C GLU A 193 16.17 6.75 -10.46
N ASP A 194 15.93 7.32 -9.30
CA ASP A 194 16.94 7.58 -8.26
C ASP A 194 16.85 6.62 -7.07
N ASP A 195 16.19 5.49 -7.24
CA ASP A 195 16.10 4.41 -6.24
C ASP A 195 16.59 3.10 -6.88
N TRP A 196 16.31 1.98 -6.25
CA TRP A 196 16.87 0.68 -6.64
C TRP A 196 16.53 0.24 -8.06
N GLY A 197 15.31 0.54 -8.53
CA GLY A 197 14.84 0.06 -9.83
C GLY A 197 15.28 0.90 -11.02
N GLY A 198 15.48 2.19 -10.85
CA GLY A 198 16.01 3.07 -11.88
C GLY A 198 15.12 3.30 -13.08
N LEU A 199 13.80 3.19 -12.96
CA LEU A 199 12.89 3.21 -14.11
C LEU A 199 11.96 4.42 -14.15
N LEU A 200 11.18 4.65 -13.10
CA LEU A 200 10.07 5.61 -13.12
C LEU A 200 10.52 7.01 -12.72
N LYS A 201 9.78 7.99 -13.21
CA LYS A 201 9.94 9.41 -12.85
C LYS A 201 8.86 9.81 -11.87
N THR A 202 9.10 10.88 -11.13
CA THR A 202 8.15 11.40 -10.14
C THR A 202 6.77 11.65 -10.74
N GLU A 203 6.70 12.21 -11.94
CA GLU A 203 5.44 12.48 -12.66
C GLU A 203 4.63 11.21 -12.96
N ASP A 204 5.28 10.06 -13.04
CA ASP A 204 4.61 8.80 -13.31
C ASP A 204 3.72 8.39 -12.15
N TYR A 205 4.13 8.72 -10.93
CA TYR A 205 3.30 8.42 -9.75
C TYR A 205 2.04 9.28 -9.73
N THR A 206 2.14 10.53 -10.14
CA THR A 206 0.94 11.39 -10.31
C THR A 206 0.01 10.81 -11.37
N TYR A 207 0.57 10.39 -12.50
CA TYR A 207 -0.19 9.77 -13.58
C TYR A 207 -0.92 8.51 -13.12
N MET A 208 -0.23 7.60 -12.43
CA MET A 208 -0.84 6.36 -11.94
C MET A 208 -1.91 6.64 -10.87
N GLY A 209 -1.66 7.59 -9.98
CA GLY A 209 -2.65 8.00 -8.98
C GLY A 209 -3.93 8.52 -9.62
N LYS A 210 -3.79 9.34 -10.66
CA LYS A 210 -4.92 9.86 -11.42
C LYS A 210 -5.71 8.76 -12.10
N LEU A 211 -5.03 7.80 -12.74
CA LEU A 211 -5.68 6.63 -13.37
C LEU A 211 -6.46 5.81 -12.35
N VAL A 212 -5.88 5.59 -11.18
CA VAL A 212 -6.55 4.85 -10.10
C VAL A 212 -7.84 5.58 -9.68
N ARG A 213 -7.76 6.89 -9.48
CA ARG A 213 -8.93 7.70 -9.10
C ARG A 213 -10.01 7.68 -10.19
N GLU A 214 -9.64 7.89 -11.44
CA GLU A 214 -10.56 7.87 -12.58
C GLU A 214 -11.25 6.50 -12.70
N THR A 215 -10.50 5.42 -12.51
CA THR A 215 -11.05 4.06 -12.56
C THR A 215 -12.06 3.82 -11.45
N ALA A 216 -11.75 4.24 -10.22
CA ALA A 216 -12.67 4.12 -9.10
C ALA A 216 -13.98 4.86 -9.36
N ILE A 217 -13.90 6.09 -9.88
CA ILE A 217 -15.08 6.89 -10.22
C ILE A 217 -15.90 6.22 -11.31
N ARG A 218 -15.24 5.77 -12.40
CA ARG A 218 -15.93 5.08 -13.50
C ARG A 218 -16.68 3.83 -13.01
N ASN A 219 -16.07 3.09 -12.11
CA ASN A 219 -16.65 1.85 -11.57
C ASN A 219 -17.63 2.12 -10.41
N LYS A 220 -17.88 3.38 -10.06
CA LYS A 220 -18.74 3.79 -8.94
C LYS A 220 -18.30 3.13 -7.63
N GLY A 221 -17.00 3.02 -7.44
CA GLY A 221 -16.36 2.40 -6.30
C GLY A 221 -15.41 3.33 -5.58
N GLY A 222 -14.48 2.76 -4.84
CA GLY A 222 -13.49 3.48 -4.05
C GLY A 222 -12.06 3.15 -4.44
N CYS A 223 -11.13 3.86 -3.79
CA CYS A 223 -9.71 3.59 -3.96
C CYS A 223 -8.92 3.99 -2.72
N PHE A 224 -7.82 3.31 -2.50
CA PHE A 224 -6.84 3.68 -1.47
C PHE A 224 -5.47 3.14 -1.87
N GLY A 225 -4.42 3.71 -1.27
CA GLY A 225 -3.06 3.20 -1.41
C GLY A 225 -2.39 3.06 -0.07
N ILE A 226 -1.41 2.16 0.01
CA ILE A 226 -0.59 1.96 1.20
C ILE A 226 0.88 1.93 0.81
N LEU A 227 1.74 2.48 1.66
CA LEU A 227 3.19 2.48 1.43
C LEU A 227 3.76 1.08 1.54
N GLU A 228 4.57 0.69 0.56
CA GLU A 228 5.41 -0.50 0.62
C GLU A 228 6.89 -0.06 0.65
N GLY A 229 7.62 -0.25 -0.44
CA GLY A 229 9.03 0.12 -0.55
C GLY A 229 9.30 1.58 -0.88
N GLY A 230 10.56 1.88 -1.09
CA GLY A 230 11.09 3.22 -1.34
C GLY A 230 12.16 3.53 -0.30
N TYR A 231 13.41 3.70 -0.77
CA TYR A 231 14.58 3.66 0.13
C TYR A 231 15.52 4.84 -0.03
N ASN A 232 15.38 5.63 -1.09
CA ASN A 232 16.13 6.88 -1.23
C ASN A 232 15.34 8.02 -0.60
N HIS A 233 15.71 8.42 0.61
CA HIS A 233 15.00 9.45 1.36
C HIS A 233 14.99 10.80 0.66
N ALA A 234 15.98 11.08 -0.20
CA ALA A 234 16.04 12.36 -0.92
C ALA A 234 14.88 12.54 -1.90
N VAL A 235 14.27 11.45 -2.37
CA VAL A 235 13.19 11.50 -3.38
C VAL A 235 11.87 10.88 -2.88
N LEU A 236 11.91 10.08 -1.80
CA LEU A 236 10.75 9.32 -1.34
C LEU A 236 9.56 10.22 -1.03
N GLY A 237 9.78 11.30 -0.29
CA GLY A 237 8.69 12.21 0.09
C GLY A 237 8.01 12.85 -1.10
N LYS A 238 8.80 13.34 -2.08
CA LYS A 238 8.23 13.96 -3.28
C LYS A 238 7.46 12.95 -4.14
N ASN A 239 7.91 11.69 -4.16
CA ASN A 239 7.24 10.64 -4.93
C ASN A 239 5.92 10.23 -4.27
N VAL A 240 5.91 10.10 -2.95
CA VAL A 240 4.66 9.87 -2.20
C VAL A 240 3.68 11.01 -2.43
N TRP A 241 4.14 12.25 -2.32
CA TRP A 241 3.29 13.40 -2.58
C TRP A 241 2.75 13.42 -4.01
N ALA A 242 3.56 13.07 -5.00
CA ALA A 242 3.15 12.99 -6.40
C ALA A 242 1.99 12.00 -6.58
N PHE A 243 2.08 10.83 -5.95
CA PHE A 243 1.02 9.82 -6.01
C PHE A 243 -0.27 10.32 -5.33
N ILE A 244 -0.14 10.92 -4.15
CA ILE A 244 -1.27 11.48 -3.40
C ILE A 244 -1.98 12.55 -4.24
N LYS A 245 -1.24 13.44 -4.89
CA LYS A 245 -1.81 14.45 -5.79
C LYS A 245 -2.64 13.81 -6.90
N GLY A 246 -2.13 12.73 -7.47
CA GLY A 246 -2.85 11.99 -8.50
C GLY A 246 -4.17 11.42 -7.97
N LEU A 247 -4.15 10.80 -6.79
CA LEU A 247 -5.35 10.27 -6.16
C LEU A 247 -6.38 11.36 -5.83
N ASP A 248 -5.94 12.57 -5.55
CA ASP A 248 -6.79 13.68 -5.15
C ASP A 248 -7.42 14.43 -6.34
N THR A 249 -7.15 13.99 -7.56
CA THR A 249 -7.77 14.57 -8.76
C THR A 249 -9.23 14.13 -8.89
N VAL A 250 -10.06 14.98 -9.44
CA VAL A 250 -11.48 14.69 -9.66
C VAL A 250 -11.77 14.59 -11.15
#